data_363bd4372792f7d7170b7102b7c72de1
#
_entry.id   363bd4372792f7d7170b7102b7c72de1
#
_cell.length_a   1.000
_cell.length_b   1.000
_cell.length_c   1.000
_cell.angle_alpha   90.00
_cell.angle_beta   90.00
_cell.angle_gamma   90.00
#
_symmetry.space_group_name_H-M   'P 1'
#
loop_
_entity.id
_entity.type
_entity.pdbx_description
1 polymer ?
#
loop_
_entity_poly.entity_id
_entity_poly.type
_entity_poly.pdbx_seq_one_letter_code
_entity_poly.pdbx_strand_id
1 'polypeptide(L)'
;ERKFLLDIMLQNRTEFMPLLDDKGNLAEVIFWDEIVAHSVHINNELKDVPVVIMAGGKGSRLKPITNIIPKALVPLGEKPIMEIIADQFVRCGVQQFFASVNYKADLIKKYFDEIPGKNYSIAYTSENQPLGTIGSISLMKKNIRSTFFVSNCDILIDQDFSDVYRFHKAGSHELTVISA
;
A
#
# COMPACT_ATOMS: atom_id res chain seq x y z
N GLU A 1 22.65 -11.67 -8.59
CA GLU A 1 22.79 -12.61 -7.43
C GLU A 1 21.48 -12.76 -6.65
N ARG A 2 20.87 -11.70 -6.15
CA ARG A 2 19.65 -11.76 -5.32
C ARG A 2 18.43 -12.35 -6.03
N LYS A 3 18.21 -12.03 -7.30
CA LYS A 3 17.13 -12.64 -8.10
C LYS A 3 17.27 -14.16 -8.18
N PHE A 4 18.49 -14.64 -8.33
CA PHE A 4 18.80 -16.08 -8.34
C PHE A 4 18.48 -16.74 -6.99
N LEU A 5 18.80 -16.07 -5.88
CA LEU A 5 18.46 -16.56 -4.52
C LEU A 5 16.93 -16.60 -4.33
N LEU A 6 16.22 -15.56 -4.78
CA LEU A 6 14.77 -15.50 -4.73
C LEU A 6 14.12 -16.65 -5.52
N ASP A 7 14.62 -16.92 -6.74
CA ASP A 7 14.12 -18.02 -7.58
C ASP A 7 14.33 -19.39 -6.91
N ILE A 8 15.48 -19.60 -6.27
CA ILE A 8 15.75 -20.84 -5.51
C ILE A 8 14.82 -20.98 -4.31
N MET A 9 14.61 -19.91 -3.55
CA MET A 9 13.72 -19.93 -2.39
C MET A 9 12.27 -20.19 -2.79
N LEU A 10 11.80 -19.60 -3.88
CA LEU A 10 10.49 -19.87 -4.48
C LEU A 10 10.33 -21.34 -4.89
N GLN A 11 11.31 -21.88 -5.64
CA GLN A 11 11.26 -23.26 -6.11
C GLN A 11 11.23 -24.27 -4.97
N ASN A 12 11.99 -24.01 -3.90
CA ASN A 12 12.10 -24.89 -2.75
C ASN A 12 11.11 -24.58 -1.62
N ARG A 13 10.30 -23.53 -1.76
CA ARG A 13 9.34 -23.06 -0.73
C ARG A 13 10.01 -22.87 0.63
N THR A 14 11.21 -22.26 0.65
CA THR A 14 11.96 -22.00 1.88
C THR A 14 11.79 -20.55 2.32
N GLU A 15 11.69 -20.33 3.62
CA GLU A 15 11.58 -18.99 4.22
C GLU A 15 12.95 -18.38 4.54
N PHE A 16 13.99 -19.19 4.55
CA PHE A 16 15.37 -18.74 4.77
C PHE A 16 16.35 -19.58 3.93
N MET A 17 17.54 -19.03 3.69
CA MET A 17 18.62 -19.70 2.97
C MET A 17 19.95 -19.45 3.68
N PRO A 18 20.63 -20.52 4.15
CA PRO A 18 21.97 -20.40 4.68
C PRO A 18 22.97 -20.23 3.52
N LEU A 19 23.86 -19.27 3.65
CA LEU A 19 25.02 -19.09 2.80
C LEU A 19 26.26 -19.64 3.49
N LEU A 20 27.05 -20.40 2.77
CA LEU A 20 28.30 -20.97 3.26
C LEU A 20 29.49 -20.22 2.67
N ASP A 21 30.57 -20.13 3.44
CA ASP A 21 31.87 -19.66 2.95
C ASP A 21 32.59 -20.74 2.12
N ASP A 22 33.72 -20.41 1.51
CA ASP A 22 34.52 -21.34 0.70
C ASP A 22 35.06 -22.54 1.50
N LYS A 23 34.98 -22.50 2.82
CA LYS A 23 35.38 -23.59 3.73
C LYS A 23 34.20 -24.44 4.21
N GLY A 24 32.98 -24.12 3.76
CA GLY A 24 31.76 -24.81 4.15
C GLY A 24 31.18 -24.39 5.50
N ASN A 25 31.67 -23.31 6.12
CA ASN A 25 31.08 -22.79 7.34
C ASN A 25 29.92 -21.84 7.01
N LEU A 26 28.98 -21.74 7.94
CA LEU A 26 27.88 -20.80 7.82
C LEU A 26 28.43 -19.34 7.85
N ALA A 27 28.30 -18.64 6.74
CA ALA A 27 28.69 -17.24 6.61
C ALA A 27 27.52 -16.28 6.93
N GLU A 28 26.32 -16.60 6.45
CA GLU A 28 25.14 -15.74 6.59
C GLU A 28 23.87 -16.59 6.49
N VAL A 29 22.78 -16.12 7.08
CA VAL A 29 21.43 -16.66 6.83
C VAL A 29 20.58 -15.53 6.25
N ILE A 30 20.09 -15.72 5.04
CA ILE A 30 19.22 -14.74 4.38
C ILE A 30 17.78 -15.19 4.53
N PHE A 31 16.94 -14.31 5.03
CA PHE A 31 15.51 -14.55 5.15
C PHE A 31 14.74 -14.04 3.93
N TRP A 32 13.62 -14.69 3.63
CA TRP A 32 12.73 -14.34 2.52
C TRP A 32 12.33 -12.86 2.52
N ASP A 33 11.90 -12.36 3.66
CA ASP A 33 11.49 -10.97 3.85
C ASP A 33 12.64 -9.98 3.60
N GLU A 34 13.89 -10.32 3.92
CA GLU A 34 15.07 -9.50 3.61
C GLU A 34 15.34 -9.42 2.10
N ILE A 35 15.24 -10.55 1.39
CA ILE A 35 15.40 -10.54 -0.08
C ILE A 35 14.30 -9.74 -0.74
N VAL A 36 13.05 -9.95 -0.32
CA VAL A 36 11.89 -9.25 -0.86
C VAL A 36 11.96 -7.76 -0.50
N ALA A 37 12.30 -7.41 0.74
CA ALA A 37 12.45 -6.02 1.17
C ALA A 37 13.56 -5.27 0.40
N HIS A 38 14.67 -5.93 0.10
CA HIS A 38 15.80 -5.33 -0.64
C HIS A 38 15.67 -5.41 -2.17
N SER A 39 14.84 -6.30 -2.71
CA SER A 39 14.50 -6.32 -4.15
C SER A 39 13.47 -5.27 -4.52
N VAL A 40 12.92 -4.59 -3.53
CA VAL A 40 12.12 -3.39 -3.74
C VAL A 40 13.05 -2.27 -4.16
N HIS A 41 13.29 -2.12 -5.46
CA HIS A 41 13.75 -0.85 -6.00
C HIS A 41 12.72 0.20 -5.58
N ILE A 42 13.07 1.04 -4.61
CA ILE A 42 12.31 2.25 -4.35
C ILE A 42 12.47 3.09 -5.61
N ASN A 43 11.51 2.94 -6.48
CA ASN A 43 11.36 3.73 -7.67
C ASN A 43 10.74 5.06 -7.19
N ASN A 44 11.34 6.18 -7.51
CA ASN A 44 10.83 7.51 -7.14
C ASN A 44 9.90 8.12 -8.20
N GLU A 45 9.39 7.31 -9.11
CA GLU A 45 8.62 7.79 -10.26
C GLU A 45 7.28 8.41 -9.84
N LEU A 46 6.70 7.94 -8.75
CA LEU A 46 5.44 8.44 -8.21
C LEU A 46 5.61 9.43 -7.05
N LYS A 47 6.79 10.03 -6.88
CA LYS A 47 7.08 10.94 -5.76
C LYS A 47 6.10 12.10 -5.63
N ASP A 48 5.70 12.68 -6.77
CA ASP A 48 4.80 13.82 -6.83
C ASP A 48 3.35 13.43 -7.21
N VAL A 49 3.06 12.12 -7.21
CA VAL A 49 1.74 11.59 -7.56
C VAL A 49 1.00 11.22 -6.27
N PRO A 50 -0.04 11.94 -5.88
CA PRO A 50 -0.78 11.63 -4.67
C PRO A 50 -1.67 10.39 -4.84
N VAL A 51 -1.94 9.73 -3.73
CA VAL A 51 -2.86 8.59 -3.65
C VAL A 51 -4.01 8.90 -2.71
N VAL A 52 -5.24 8.68 -3.18
CA VAL A 52 -6.46 8.77 -2.38
C VAL A 52 -6.88 7.37 -1.95
N ILE A 53 -7.00 7.12 -0.65
CA ILE A 53 -7.49 5.85 -0.11
C ILE A 53 -8.90 6.05 0.46
N MET A 54 -9.84 5.26 -0.05
CA MET A 54 -11.24 5.29 0.36
C MET A 54 -11.45 4.39 1.57
N ALA A 55 -11.44 4.96 2.77
CA ALA A 55 -11.49 4.24 4.05
C ALA A 55 -12.72 4.58 4.92
N GLY A 56 -13.74 5.22 4.35
CA GLY A 56 -14.95 5.64 5.09
C GLY A 56 -15.99 4.54 5.32
N GLY A 57 -15.83 3.36 4.71
CA GLY A 57 -16.81 2.29 4.73
C GLY A 57 -16.95 1.57 6.08
N LYS A 58 -18.19 1.17 6.44
CA LYS A 58 -18.48 0.44 7.69
C LYS A 58 -17.98 -1.00 7.73
N GLY A 59 -17.62 -1.60 6.56
CA GLY A 59 -17.14 -2.97 6.49
C GLY A 59 -18.16 -4.01 6.96
N SER A 60 -19.45 -3.82 6.68
CA SER A 60 -20.54 -4.64 7.20
C SER A 60 -20.44 -6.13 6.88
N ARG A 61 -19.76 -6.49 5.76
CA ARG A 61 -19.53 -7.89 5.35
C ARG A 61 -18.48 -8.58 6.23
N LEU A 62 -17.65 -7.84 6.94
CA LEU A 62 -16.60 -8.35 7.83
C LEU A 62 -17.00 -8.37 9.31
N LYS A 63 -18.29 -8.21 9.61
CA LYS A 63 -18.80 -8.39 10.97
C LYS A 63 -18.59 -9.84 11.44
N PRO A 64 -18.25 -10.07 12.73
CA PRO A 64 -18.27 -9.10 13.84
C PRO A 64 -16.99 -8.29 14.01
N ILE A 65 -15.91 -8.55 13.26
CA ILE A 65 -14.60 -7.89 13.41
C ILE A 65 -14.75 -6.37 13.30
N THR A 66 -15.50 -5.90 12.30
CA THR A 66 -15.68 -4.46 12.06
C THR A 66 -16.58 -3.76 13.07
N ASN A 67 -17.21 -4.50 13.98
CA ASN A 67 -17.84 -3.90 15.16
C ASN A 67 -16.79 -3.33 16.15
N ILE A 68 -15.57 -3.88 16.13
CA ILE A 68 -14.48 -3.50 17.05
C ILE A 68 -13.51 -2.55 16.33
N ILE A 69 -12.99 -2.93 15.17
CA ILE A 69 -12.00 -2.16 14.40
C ILE A 69 -12.57 -1.75 13.03
N PRO A 70 -12.16 -0.59 12.47
CA PRO A 70 -12.59 -0.20 11.13
C PRO A 70 -11.98 -1.15 10.08
N LYS A 71 -12.64 -1.30 8.92
CA LYS A 71 -12.20 -2.17 7.83
C LYS A 71 -10.75 -1.93 7.41
N ALA A 72 -10.33 -0.67 7.35
CA ALA A 72 -8.98 -0.26 6.99
C ALA A 72 -7.89 -0.82 7.95
N LEU A 73 -8.26 -1.10 9.20
CA LEU A 73 -7.35 -1.65 10.20
C LEU A 73 -7.51 -3.16 10.42
N VAL A 74 -8.29 -3.86 9.61
CA VAL A 74 -8.36 -5.33 9.67
C VAL A 74 -6.97 -5.87 9.31
N PRO A 75 -6.38 -6.71 10.20
CA PRO A 75 -5.03 -7.22 9.96
C PRO A 75 -5.02 -8.26 8.84
N LEU A 76 -3.97 -8.20 8.03
CA LEU A 76 -3.60 -9.23 7.08
C LEU A 76 -2.13 -9.58 7.34
N GLY A 77 -1.90 -10.70 8.01
CA GLY A 77 -0.62 -10.98 8.65
C GLY A 77 -0.38 -10.03 9.83
N GLU A 78 0.77 -9.38 9.86
CA GLU A 78 1.19 -8.50 10.96
C GLU A 78 0.76 -7.04 10.79
N LYS A 79 0.27 -6.64 9.62
CA LYS A 79 -0.08 -5.26 9.30
C LYS A 79 -1.56 -5.10 8.94
N PRO A 80 -2.16 -3.94 9.21
CA PRO A 80 -3.47 -3.59 8.67
C PRO A 80 -3.47 -3.55 7.15
N ILE A 81 -4.58 -3.95 6.53
CA ILE A 81 -4.70 -3.99 5.08
C ILE A 81 -4.44 -2.63 4.40
N MET A 82 -4.88 -1.53 5.00
CA MET A 82 -4.63 -0.20 4.46
C MET A 82 -3.15 0.19 4.51
N GLU A 83 -2.39 -0.27 5.51
CA GLU A 83 -0.93 -0.06 5.57
C GLU A 83 -0.22 -0.85 4.46
N ILE A 84 -0.60 -2.10 4.24
CA ILE A 84 -0.04 -2.92 3.16
C ILE A 84 -0.28 -2.25 1.79
N ILE A 85 -1.48 -1.70 1.58
CA ILE A 85 -1.79 -0.93 0.36
C ILE A 85 -0.92 0.32 0.26
N ALA A 86 -0.77 1.08 1.35
CA ALA A 86 0.09 2.25 1.36
C ALA A 86 1.55 1.89 1.06
N ASP A 87 2.07 0.81 1.65
CA ASP A 87 3.42 0.31 1.41
C ASP A 87 3.67 -0.02 -0.07
N GLN A 88 2.67 -0.57 -0.79
CA GLN A 88 2.80 -0.83 -2.22
C GLN A 88 3.04 0.46 -3.02
N PHE A 89 2.34 1.54 -2.70
CA PHE A 89 2.55 2.85 -3.34
C PHE A 89 3.85 3.52 -2.89
N VAL A 90 4.22 3.39 -1.62
CA VAL A 90 5.49 3.92 -1.08
C VAL A 90 6.69 3.29 -1.78
N ARG A 91 6.62 2.02 -2.13
CA ARG A 91 7.65 1.33 -2.94
C ARG A 91 7.84 1.98 -4.32
N CYS A 92 6.79 2.57 -4.89
CA CYS A 92 6.85 3.33 -6.13
C CYS A 92 7.23 4.81 -5.93
N GLY A 93 7.53 5.23 -4.70
CA GLY A 93 7.99 6.57 -4.35
C GLY A 93 6.91 7.53 -3.86
N VAL A 94 5.67 7.09 -3.70
CA VAL A 94 4.57 7.96 -3.21
C VAL A 94 4.88 8.46 -1.79
N GLN A 95 4.76 9.78 -1.61
CA GLN A 95 4.99 10.45 -0.32
C GLN A 95 3.74 11.14 0.24
N GLN A 96 2.69 11.28 -0.55
CA GLN A 96 1.48 11.99 -0.14
C GLN A 96 0.23 11.14 -0.33
N PHE A 97 -0.46 10.90 0.76
CA PHE A 97 -1.75 10.22 0.76
C PHE A 97 -2.86 11.15 1.24
N PHE A 98 -4.05 10.92 0.71
CA PHE A 98 -5.30 11.46 1.21
C PHE A 98 -6.18 10.28 1.62
N ALA A 99 -6.74 10.28 2.80
CA ALA A 99 -7.64 9.23 3.25
C ALA A 99 -9.04 9.81 3.49
N SER A 100 -10.03 9.30 2.76
CA SER A 100 -11.42 9.55 3.09
C SER A 100 -11.81 8.62 4.23
N VAL A 101 -12.18 9.18 5.37
CA VAL A 101 -12.51 8.43 6.59
C VAL A 101 -13.89 8.84 7.11
N ASN A 102 -14.59 7.90 7.75
CA ASN A 102 -15.88 8.16 8.38
C ASN A 102 -16.04 7.24 9.60
N TYR A 103 -16.43 5.99 9.38
CA TYR A 103 -16.65 5.04 10.45
C TYR A 103 -15.36 4.77 11.23
N LYS A 104 -15.37 5.05 12.53
CA LYS A 104 -14.21 4.90 13.44
C LYS A 104 -12.94 5.61 12.94
N ALA A 105 -13.12 6.79 12.35
CA ALA A 105 -12.03 7.58 11.78
C ALA A 105 -10.87 7.83 12.75
N ASP A 106 -11.17 8.03 14.03
CA ASP A 106 -10.15 8.33 15.05
C ASP A 106 -9.19 7.15 15.28
N LEU A 107 -9.68 5.90 15.16
CA LEU A 107 -8.81 4.73 15.25
C LEU A 107 -7.85 4.65 14.06
N ILE A 108 -8.33 4.97 12.86
CA ILE A 108 -7.49 4.99 11.65
C ILE A 108 -6.40 6.06 11.79
N LYS A 109 -6.80 7.29 12.16
CA LYS A 109 -5.87 8.41 12.35
C LYS A 109 -4.81 8.06 13.37
N LYS A 110 -5.23 7.63 14.56
CA LYS A 110 -4.33 7.28 15.65
C LYS A 110 -3.30 6.23 15.21
N TYR A 111 -3.76 5.15 14.56
CA TYR A 111 -2.87 4.10 14.08
C TYR A 111 -1.77 4.65 13.17
N PHE A 112 -2.15 5.35 12.11
CA PHE A 112 -1.20 5.85 11.12
C PHE A 112 -0.32 6.99 11.65
N ASP A 113 -0.79 7.78 12.60
CA ASP A 113 0.00 8.86 13.21
C ASP A 113 1.08 8.32 14.16
N GLU A 114 0.88 7.11 14.72
CA GLU A 114 1.81 6.44 15.64
C GLU A 114 2.81 5.52 14.94
N ILE A 115 2.75 5.31 13.60
CA ILE A 115 3.73 4.47 12.88
C ILE A 115 5.12 5.09 12.97
N PRO A 116 6.09 4.40 13.61
CA PRO A 116 7.45 4.92 13.75
C PRO A 116 8.18 4.93 12.41
N GLY A 117 8.98 5.98 12.17
CA GLY A 117 9.81 6.08 10.97
C GLY A 117 9.05 6.25 9.64
N LYS A 118 7.76 6.56 9.68
CA LYS A 118 6.93 6.78 8.49
C LYS A 118 7.53 7.88 7.60
N ASN A 119 7.79 7.58 6.34
CA ASN A 119 8.39 8.49 5.35
C ASN A 119 7.37 9.11 4.38
N TYR A 120 6.08 9.04 4.71
CA TYR A 120 4.98 9.61 3.93
C TYR A 120 4.00 10.35 4.84
N SER A 121 3.19 11.22 4.24
CA SER A 121 2.14 11.98 4.93
C SER A 121 0.75 11.47 4.55
N ILE A 122 -0.20 11.54 5.49
CA ILE A 122 -1.62 11.27 5.22
C ILE A 122 -2.45 12.47 5.67
N ALA A 123 -3.20 13.05 4.73
CA ALA A 123 -4.21 14.05 5.02
C ALA A 123 -5.60 13.39 5.07
N TYR A 124 -6.32 13.59 6.16
CA TYR A 124 -7.63 12.95 6.37
C TYR A 124 -8.77 13.90 6.00
N THR A 125 -9.75 13.36 5.28
CA THR A 125 -11.00 14.05 4.98
C THR A 125 -12.16 13.24 5.53
N SER A 126 -12.98 13.88 6.35
CA SER A 126 -14.16 13.23 6.95
C SER A 126 -15.40 13.53 6.10
N GLU A 127 -16.18 12.50 5.81
CA GLU A 127 -17.49 12.62 5.17
C GLU A 127 -18.55 12.84 6.24
N ASN A 128 -19.30 13.93 6.15
CA ASN A 128 -20.44 14.18 7.05
C ASN A 128 -21.64 13.29 6.71
N GLN A 129 -21.71 12.81 5.47
CA GLN A 129 -22.69 11.85 4.98
C GLN A 129 -22.05 11.01 3.88
N PRO A 130 -22.52 9.76 3.65
CA PRO A 130 -21.98 8.90 2.62
C PRO A 130 -22.11 9.53 1.23
N LEU A 131 -20.98 9.78 0.57
CA LEU A 131 -20.91 10.34 -0.78
C LEU A 131 -20.71 9.27 -1.88
N GLY A 132 -20.85 8.01 -1.50
CA GLY A 132 -20.58 6.86 -2.38
C GLY A 132 -19.10 6.51 -2.47
N THR A 133 -18.74 5.64 -3.40
CA THR A 133 -17.40 5.05 -3.45
C THR A 133 -16.29 6.08 -3.69
N ILE A 134 -16.52 7.06 -4.57
CA ILE A 134 -15.51 8.07 -4.94
C ILE A 134 -15.97 9.51 -4.75
N GLY A 135 -17.18 9.71 -4.24
CA GLY A 135 -17.75 11.07 -4.10
C GLY A 135 -16.97 11.97 -3.16
N SER A 136 -16.31 11.40 -2.14
CA SER A 136 -15.46 12.14 -1.20
C SER A 136 -14.23 12.79 -1.83
N ILE A 137 -13.82 12.37 -3.04
CA ILE A 137 -12.75 13.03 -3.80
C ILE A 137 -13.10 14.50 -4.04
N SER A 138 -14.39 14.82 -4.21
CA SER A 138 -14.85 16.20 -4.38
C SER A 138 -14.45 17.13 -3.23
N LEU A 139 -14.34 16.59 -2.01
CA LEU A 139 -13.92 17.30 -0.82
C LEU A 139 -12.41 17.62 -0.82
N MET A 140 -11.63 16.88 -1.62
CA MET A 140 -10.17 17.02 -1.75
C MET A 140 -9.76 17.83 -2.98
N LYS A 141 -10.71 18.30 -3.79
CA LYS A 141 -10.49 19.00 -5.06
C LYS A 141 -9.52 20.19 -4.97
N LYS A 142 -9.45 20.86 -3.82
CA LYS A 142 -8.51 21.97 -3.61
C LYS A 142 -7.06 21.53 -3.42
N ASN A 143 -6.86 20.30 -2.99
CA ASN A 143 -5.57 19.73 -2.62
C ASN A 143 -4.94 18.88 -3.74
N ILE A 144 -5.78 18.34 -4.64
CA ILE A 144 -5.36 17.45 -5.71
C ILE A 144 -5.59 18.18 -7.05
N ARG A 145 -4.49 18.54 -7.74
CA ARG A 145 -4.52 19.31 -8.99
C ARG A 145 -3.80 18.63 -10.16
N SER A 146 -3.28 17.44 -9.93
CA SER A 146 -2.53 16.64 -10.92
C SER A 146 -3.15 15.26 -11.06
N THR A 147 -2.57 14.42 -11.92
CA THR A 147 -2.87 12.98 -11.93
C THR A 147 -2.68 12.38 -10.55
N PHE A 148 -3.57 11.52 -10.11
CA PHE A 148 -3.54 10.87 -8.82
C PHE A 148 -4.14 9.47 -8.92
N PHE A 149 -3.78 8.61 -7.97
CA PHE A 149 -4.40 7.30 -7.80
C PHE A 149 -5.59 7.36 -6.85
N VAL A 150 -6.56 6.47 -7.09
CA VAL A 150 -7.65 6.20 -6.14
C VAL A 150 -7.66 4.70 -5.86
N SER A 151 -7.57 4.34 -4.59
CA SER A 151 -7.64 2.97 -4.14
C SER A 151 -8.70 2.78 -3.06
N ASN A 152 -9.35 1.63 -3.04
CA ASN A 152 -10.09 1.20 -1.86
C ASN A 152 -9.11 0.76 -0.77
N CYS A 153 -9.57 0.77 0.49
CA CYS A 153 -8.74 0.35 1.62
C CYS A 153 -8.68 -1.17 1.85
N ASP A 154 -9.16 -1.98 0.91
CA ASP A 154 -9.33 -3.43 1.06
C ASP A 154 -9.07 -4.22 -0.23
N ILE A 155 -8.50 -3.60 -1.24
CA ILE A 155 -8.13 -4.25 -2.50
C ILE A 155 -6.61 -4.26 -2.60
N LEU A 156 -6.03 -5.46 -2.60
CA LEU A 156 -4.61 -5.68 -2.89
C LEU A 156 -4.46 -6.03 -4.36
N ILE A 157 -3.56 -5.36 -5.02
CA ILE A 157 -3.26 -5.55 -6.45
C ILE A 157 -1.77 -5.87 -6.57
N ASP A 158 -1.45 -7.01 -7.14
CA ASP A 158 -0.07 -7.39 -7.43
C ASP A 158 0.37 -6.77 -8.76
N GLN A 159 0.64 -5.46 -8.73
CA GLN A 159 1.02 -4.67 -9.89
C GLN A 159 2.01 -3.57 -9.51
N ASP A 160 2.99 -3.30 -10.35
CA ASP A 160 3.81 -2.10 -10.24
C ASP A 160 2.99 -0.87 -10.67
N PHE A 161 2.67 -0.02 -9.70
CA PHE A 161 1.89 1.20 -9.97
C PHE A 161 2.65 2.23 -10.83
N SER A 162 3.97 2.14 -10.93
CA SER A 162 4.74 2.95 -11.88
C SER A 162 4.45 2.57 -13.33
N ASP A 163 4.28 1.27 -13.61
CA ASP A 163 3.86 0.81 -14.95
C ASP A 163 2.48 1.32 -15.31
N VAL A 164 1.54 1.28 -14.36
CA VAL A 164 0.19 1.81 -14.54
C VAL A 164 0.24 3.33 -14.85
N TYR A 165 1.07 4.05 -14.12
CA TYR A 165 1.24 5.49 -14.33
C TYR A 165 1.85 5.79 -15.71
N ARG A 166 2.89 5.05 -16.11
CA ARG A 166 3.49 5.18 -17.43
C ARG A 166 2.48 4.91 -18.56
N PHE A 167 1.69 3.85 -18.42
CA PHE A 167 0.60 3.53 -19.35
C PHE A 167 -0.42 4.67 -19.44
N HIS A 168 -0.87 5.20 -18.30
CA HIS A 168 -1.82 6.31 -18.24
C HIS A 168 -1.27 7.55 -18.96
N LYS A 169 -0.02 7.92 -18.68
CA LYS A 169 0.63 9.09 -19.30
C LYS A 169 0.89 8.92 -20.78
N ALA A 170 1.38 7.76 -21.21
CA ALA A 170 1.69 7.48 -22.61
C ALA A 170 0.43 7.54 -23.51
N GLY A 171 -0.70 7.05 -22.99
CA GLY A 171 -1.99 7.10 -23.69
C GLY A 171 -2.72 8.43 -23.57
N SER A 172 -2.20 9.40 -22.80
CA SER A 172 -2.89 10.67 -22.48
C SER A 172 -4.32 10.42 -21.98
N HIS A 173 -4.52 9.38 -21.19
CA HIS A 173 -5.84 8.98 -20.71
C HIS A 173 -6.36 9.94 -19.64
N GLU A 174 -7.66 10.26 -19.68
CA GLU A 174 -8.32 11.00 -18.61
C GLU A 174 -8.57 10.10 -17.38
N LEU A 175 -8.81 8.82 -17.60
CA LEU A 175 -9.06 7.81 -16.59
C LEU A 175 -8.46 6.46 -17.03
N THR A 176 -7.77 5.79 -16.10
CA THR A 176 -7.33 4.40 -16.25
C THR A 176 -7.90 3.58 -15.10
N VAL A 177 -8.54 2.47 -15.42
CA VAL A 177 -9.13 1.54 -14.42
C VAL A 177 -8.33 0.25 -14.43
N ILE A 178 -7.89 -0.17 -13.25
CA ILE A 178 -7.29 -1.49 -13.04
C ILE A 178 -8.43 -2.42 -12.62
N SER A 179 -8.63 -3.49 -13.38
CA SER A 179 -9.61 -4.54 -13.06
C SER A 179 -8.90 -5.88 -13.00
N ALA A 180 -9.35 -6.75 -12.08
CA ALA A 180 -8.96 -8.15 -11.97
C ALA A 180 -10.02 -9.05 -12.58
#